data_93566dbb713483c144fb27867ef11e5b
#
_entry.id   93566dbb713483c144fb27867ef11e5b
#
_cell.length_a   1.000
_cell.length_b   1.000
_cell.length_c   1.000
_cell.angle_alpha   90.00
_cell.angle_beta   90.00
_cell.angle_gamma   90.00
#
_symmetry.space_group_name_H-M   'P 1'
#
loop_
_entity.id
_entity.type
_entity.pdbx_description
1 polymer ?
#
loop_
_entity_poly.entity_id
_entity_poly.type
_entity_poly.pdbx_seq_one_letter_code
_entity_poly.pdbx_strand_id
1 'polypeptide(L)'
;LSQVETRKHKDPRESLRGRSALRFAPKPDFKNGGGFFIESQKKYSIIYADPPWQYDRKKVQGAAEWHYDTMSVEEICGLSIDEIANKDAVLFLWATFPKLPEALRVIKAWGFQYKTVAFVWLKQNKSGKGWFFGLGFWTRGNAEICLLATKGNPHRYSNSVHQFIISPLRQHSQKPDEAREKIVALMG
;
A
#
# COMPACT_ATOMS: atom_id res chain seq x y z
N LEU A 1 22.85 -50.32 6.22
CA LEU A 1 21.41 -49.95 6.14
C LEU A 1 21.23 -48.68 7.00
N SER A 2 21.41 -47.53 6.38
CA SER A 2 21.21 -46.23 7.01
C SER A 2 19.96 -45.59 6.39
N GLN A 3 18.95 -45.35 7.19
CA GLN A 3 17.76 -44.59 6.81
C GLN A 3 18.10 -43.12 6.70
N VAL A 4 17.87 -42.51 5.54
CA VAL A 4 17.94 -41.07 5.32
C VAL A 4 16.54 -40.51 5.54
N GLU A 5 16.35 -39.81 6.66
CA GLU A 5 15.14 -39.02 6.89
C GLU A 5 15.15 -37.77 6.01
N THR A 6 14.28 -37.73 5.02
CA THR A 6 14.02 -36.52 4.24
C THR A 6 13.16 -35.56 5.04
N ARG A 7 13.75 -34.50 5.62
CA ARG A 7 13.01 -33.36 6.16
C ARG A 7 12.28 -32.65 5.03
N LYS A 8 10.94 -32.73 5.01
CA LYS A 8 10.09 -31.92 4.14
C LYS A 8 10.28 -30.43 4.49
N HIS A 9 10.88 -29.69 3.58
CA HIS A 9 10.91 -28.23 3.61
C HIS A 9 9.47 -27.72 3.50
N LYS A 10 8.94 -27.12 4.57
CA LYS A 10 7.65 -26.40 4.51
C LYS A 10 7.83 -25.18 3.60
N ASP A 11 7.01 -25.08 2.57
CA ASP A 11 6.97 -23.92 1.65
C ASP A 11 6.63 -22.64 2.45
N PRO A 12 7.49 -21.60 2.43
CA PRO A 12 7.22 -20.34 3.13
C PRO A 12 5.90 -19.66 2.73
N ARG A 13 5.31 -20.06 1.58
CA ARG A 13 4.06 -19.51 1.06
C ARG A 13 2.80 -19.95 1.83
N GLU A 14 2.86 -21.04 2.62
CA GLU A 14 1.72 -21.48 3.42
C GLU A 14 1.45 -20.60 4.64
N SER A 15 2.46 -19.92 5.19
CA SER A 15 2.29 -19.05 6.36
C SER A 15 1.61 -17.70 6.05
N LEU A 16 1.42 -17.36 4.77
CA LEU A 16 0.90 -16.06 4.33
C LEU A 16 -0.62 -16.06 4.02
N ARG A 17 -1.28 -17.23 4.04
CA ARG A 17 -2.72 -17.36 3.72
C ARG A 17 -3.69 -16.77 4.75
N GLY A 18 -3.21 -16.30 5.91
CA GLY A 18 -4.03 -15.78 7.00
C GLY A 18 -3.94 -14.28 7.29
N ARG A 19 -3.13 -13.51 6.57
CA ARG A 19 -2.99 -12.06 6.81
C ARG A 19 -3.79 -11.29 5.78
N SER A 20 -5.04 -10.97 6.11
CA SER A 20 -5.96 -10.22 5.25
C SER A 20 -5.40 -8.82 4.99
N ALA A 21 -5.16 -8.50 3.72
CA ALA A 21 -5.13 -7.11 3.28
C ALA A 21 -6.50 -6.52 3.57
N LEU A 22 -6.57 -5.36 4.22
CA LEU A 22 -7.81 -4.63 4.40
C LEU A 22 -8.39 -4.36 3.00
N ARG A 23 -9.40 -5.14 2.60
CA ARG A 23 -10.26 -4.77 1.49
C ARG A 23 -11.16 -3.68 2.03
N PHE A 24 -11.10 -2.49 1.45
CA PHE A 24 -12.06 -1.45 1.77
C PHE A 24 -13.47 -1.98 1.49
N ALA A 25 -14.31 -1.95 2.52
CA ALA A 25 -15.72 -2.24 2.40
C ALA A 25 -16.40 -1.20 1.48
N PRO A 26 -17.60 -1.50 0.92
CA PRO A 26 -18.35 -0.53 0.11
C PRO A 26 -18.52 0.79 0.87
N LYS A 27 -18.62 1.90 0.10
CA LYS A 27 -18.68 3.28 0.61
C LYS A 27 -19.57 3.39 1.84
N PRO A 28 -19.07 3.96 2.97
CA PRO A 28 -19.92 4.32 4.07
C PRO A 28 -20.89 5.41 3.60
N ASP A 29 -22.16 5.31 4.02
CA ASP A 29 -23.18 6.32 3.77
C ASP A 29 -22.96 7.51 4.71
N PHE A 30 -22.20 8.51 4.27
CA PHE A 30 -21.87 9.73 5.04
C PHE A 30 -23.07 10.66 5.28
N LYS A 31 -24.27 10.36 4.72
CA LYS A 31 -25.45 11.23 4.87
C LYS A 31 -26.04 11.26 6.28
N ASN A 32 -25.66 10.32 7.16
CA ASN A 32 -26.24 10.17 8.50
C ASN A 32 -25.23 10.29 9.66
N GLY A 33 -24.09 10.97 9.49
CA GLY A 33 -23.15 11.22 10.59
C GLY A 33 -22.49 9.96 11.19
N GLY A 34 -22.58 8.82 10.51
CA GLY A 34 -21.97 7.55 10.92
C GLY A 34 -20.50 7.52 10.55
N GLY A 35 -19.63 7.77 11.51
CA GLY A 35 -18.21 7.50 11.38
C GLY A 35 -18.00 6.02 11.06
N PHE A 36 -16.99 5.71 10.24
CA PHE A 36 -16.58 4.33 9.94
C PHE A 36 -15.94 3.73 11.21
N PHE A 37 -16.76 3.07 12.05
CA PHE A 37 -16.24 2.34 13.20
C PHE A 37 -15.66 1.02 12.72
N ILE A 38 -14.34 0.88 12.78
CA ILE A 38 -13.68 -0.42 12.68
C ILE A 38 -13.83 -1.08 14.05
N GLU A 39 -14.83 -1.95 14.19
CA GLU A 39 -15.05 -2.75 15.39
C GLU A 39 -13.96 -3.83 15.49
N SER A 40 -12.71 -3.42 15.66
CA SER A 40 -11.58 -4.34 15.82
C SER A 40 -10.84 -4.00 17.11
N GLN A 41 -10.91 -4.90 18.08
CA GLN A 41 -10.03 -4.88 19.26
C GLN A 41 -8.57 -5.18 18.88
N LYS A 42 -8.32 -5.61 17.61
CA LYS A 42 -7.00 -6.02 17.14
C LYS A 42 -6.21 -4.83 16.61
N LYS A 43 -5.06 -4.60 17.22
CA LYS A 43 -4.07 -3.59 16.78
C LYS A 43 -3.02 -4.21 15.86
N TYR A 44 -2.50 -3.42 14.93
CA TYR A 44 -1.51 -3.85 13.95
C TYR A 44 -0.24 -3.01 14.04
N SER A 45 0.92 -3.66 13.99
CA SER A 45 2.23 -2.99 13.94
C SER A 45 2.64 -2.60 12.53
N ILE A 46 1.98 -3.16 11.50
CA ILE A 46 2.23 -2.86 10.09
C ILE A 46 0.91 -2.52 9.43
N ILE A 47 0.81 -1.31 8.88
CA ILE A 47 -0.31 -0.86 8.05
C ILE A 47 0.21 -0.76 6.60
N TYR A 48 -0.42 -1.49 5.69
CA TYR A 48 -0.12 -1.44 4.26
C TYR A 48 -1.35 -0.97 3.50
N ALA A 49 -1.32 0.25 2.97
CA ALA A 49 -2.47 0.94 2.43
C ALA A 49 -2.25 1.41 0.98
N ASP A 50 -3.30 1.28 0.18
CA ASP A 50 -3.41 1.78 -1.19
C ASP A 50 -4.79 2.43 -1.36
N PRO A 51 -4.96 3.69 -0.91
CA PRO A 51 -6.23 4.37 -0.99
C PRO A 51 -6.67 4.62 -2.43
N PRO A 52 -7.98 4.57 -2.70
CA PRO A 52 -8.52 4.86 -4.04
C PRO A 52 -8.58 6.37 -4.27
N TRP A 53 -7.43 6.97 -4.56
CA TRP A 53 -7.27 8.41 -4.74
C TRP A 53 -8.19 8.98 -5.82
N GLN A 54 -8.97 10.00 -5.50
CA GLN A 54 -9.72 10.80 -6.46
C GLN A 54 -8.78 11.79 -7.17
N TYR A 55 -8.96 11.93 -8.49
CA TYR A 55 -8.25 12.91 -9.32
C TYR A 55 -9.21 13.95 -9.88
N ASP A 56 -8.83 15.23 -9.85
CA ASP A 56 -9.69 16.36 -10.28
C ASP A 56 -10.03 16.36 -11.78
N ARG A 57 -9.42 15.49 -12.57
CA ARG A 57 -9.65 15.38 -14.00
C ARG A 57 -10.77 14.41 -14.33
N LYS A 58 -12.00 14.88 -14.29
CA LYS A 58 -13.23 14.10 -14.54
C LYS A 58 -13.40 13.50 -15.94
N LYS A 59 -12.49 13.70 -16.91
CA LYS A 59 -12.70 13.31 -18.32
C LYS A 59 -11.46 12.73 -19.01
N VAL A 60 -10.49 12.22 -18.30
CA VAL A 60 -9.33 11.58 -18.94
C VAL A 60 -9.60 10.09 -19.05
N GLN A 61 -9.56 9.55 -20.29
CA GLN A 61 -9.65 8.11 -20.54
C GLN A 61 -8.60 7.37 -19.70
N GLY A 62 -9.03 6.40 -18.90
CA GLY A 62 -8.19 5.67 -17.94
C GLY A 62 -8.12 6.29 -16.54
N ALA A 63 -8.93 7.28 -16.20
CA ALA A 63 -9.08 7.78 -14.85
C ALA A 63 -9.60 6.66 -13.90
N ALA A 64 -9.19 6.70 -12.65
CA ALA A 64 -9.52 5.67 -11.65
C ALA A 64 -11.05 5.52 -11.47
N GLU A 65 -11.80 6.61 -11.59
CA GLU A 65 -13.26 6.68 -11.46
C GLU A 65 -14.03 5.80 -12.47
N TRP A 66 -13.39 5.40 -13.55
CA TRP A 66 -13.99 4.49 -14.55
C TRP A 66 -13.90 3.02 -14.16
N HIS A 67 -13.07 2.70 -13.18
CA HIS A 67 -12.75 1.33 -12.79
C HIS A 67 -13.25 0.95 -11.39
N TYR A 68 -13.34 1.91 -10.46
CA TYR A 68 -13.83 1.70 -9.10
C TYR A 68 -14.20 3.05 -8.46
N ASP A 69 -14.96 2.98 -7.36
CA ASP A 69 -15.29 4.16 -6.55
C ASP A 69 -14.04 4.75 -5.92
N THR A 70 -13.82 6.06 -6.14
CA THR A 70 -12.72 6.81 -5.56
C THR A 70 -13.17 7.55 -4.30
N MET A 71 -12.21 7.92 -3.46
CA MET A 71 -12.43 8.70 -2.24
C MET A 71 -11.71 10.05 -2.35
N SER A 72 -12.37 11.11 -1.86
CA SER A 72 -11.72 12.41 -1.65
C SER A 72 -10.61 12.29 -0.60
N VAL A 73 -9.70 13.26 -0.59
CA VAL A 73 -8.63 13.30 0.42
C VAL A 73 -9.21 13.43 1.83
N GLU A 74 -10.30 14.16 1.99
CA GLU A 74 -11.03 14.35 3.24
C GLU A 74 -11.60 13.02 3.76
N GLU A 75 -12.24 12.23 2.88
CA GLU A 75 -12.76 10.90 3.22
C GLU A 75 -11.62 9.95 3.62
N ILE A 76 -10.49 9.95 2.90
CA ILE A 76 -9.33 9.14 3.24
C ILE A 76 -8.74 9.57 4.58
N CYS A 77 -8.59 10.87 4.83
CA CYS A 77 -8.12 11.38 6.12
C CYS A 77 -9.04 10.99 7.29
N GLY A 78 -10.35 10.88 7.04
CA GLY A 78 -11.36 10.51 8.04
C GLY A 78 -11.41 9.02 8.39
N LEU A 79 -10.61 8.16 7.74
CA LEU A 79 -10.52 6.76 8.12
C LEU A 79 -9.81 6.61 9.47
N SER A 80 -10.41 5.88 10.43
CA SER A 80 -9.90 5.66 11.79
C SER A 80 -8.71 4.69 11.83
N ILE A 81 -7.67 4.96 11.04
CA ILE A 81 -6.48 4.07 10.96
C ILE A 81 -5.69 4.08 12.27
N ASP A 82 -5.68 5.18 12.99
CA ASP A 82 -5.03 5.30 14.31
C ASP A 82 -5.67 4.38 15.36
N GLU A 83 -6.97 4.05 15.25
CA GLU A 83 -7.66 3.12 16.13
C GLU A 83 -7.20 1.67 15.95
N ILE A 84 -6.75 1.29 14.75
CA ILE A 84 -6.23 -0.06 14.46
C ILE A 84 -4.72 -0.15 14.50
N ALA A 85 -4.01 0.96 14.59
CA ALA A 85 -2.56 0.97 14.69
C ALA A 85 -2.10 0.73 16.14
N ASN A 86 -1.05 -0.10 16.31
CA ASN A 86 -0.33 -0.20 17.58
C ASN A 86 0.31 1.14 17.96
N LYS A 87 0.67 1.28 19.26
CA LYS A 87 1.45 2.43 19.73
C LYS A 87 2.77 2.60 18.95
N ASP A 88 3.40 1.46 18.59
CA ASP A 88 4.59 1.40 17.76
C ASP A 88 4.21 0.70 16.44
N ALA A 89 4.05 1.48 15.37
CA ALA A 89 3.56 0.98 14.07
C ALA A 89 4.27 1.64 12.90
N VAL A 90 4.33 0.91 11.78
CA VAL A 90 4.83 1.40 10.49
C VAL A 90 3.69 1.43 9.47
N LEU A 91 3.58 2.53 8.76
CA LEU A 91 2.67 2.70 7.63
C LEU A 91 3.45 2.66 6.32
N PHE A 92 3.00 1.83 5.40
CA PHE A 92 3.38 1.80 3.99
C PHE A 92 2.19 2.28 3.16
N LEU A 93 2.30 3.47 2.58
CA LEU A 93 1.21 4.15 1.88
C LEU A 93 1.56 4.34 0.40
N TRP A 94 0.79 3.72 -0.50
CA TRP A 94 0.95 3.93 -1.93
C TRP A 94 0.34 5.26 -2.37
N ALA A 95 1.09 5.96 -3.21
CA ALA A 95 0.64 7.17 -3.87
C ALA A 95 1.27 7.30 -5.26
N THR A 96 0.58 7.99 -6.16
CA THR A 96 1.21 8.50 -7.38
C THR A 96 1.93 9.81 -7.08
N PHE A 97 2.93 10.17 -7.89
CA PHE A 97 3.67 11.41 -7.69
C PHE A 97 2.79 12.66 -7.60
N PRO A 98 1.76 12.84 -8.46
CA PRO A 98 0.86 13.99 -8.34
C PRO A 98 0.06 14.05 -7.04
N LYS A 99 -0.11 12.93 -6.34
CA LYS A 99 -0.82 12.84 -5.06
C LYS A 99 0.09 12.86 -3.83
N LEU A 100 1.38 13.16 -4.02
CA LEU A 100 2.33 13.23 -2.91
C LEU A 100 1.93 14.23 -1.81
N PRO A 101 1.50 15.49 -2.12
CA PRO A 101 1.07 16.42 -1.07
C PRO A 101 -0.11 15.90 -0.25
N GLU A 102 -1.11 15.32 -0.92
CA GLU A 102 -2.28 14.74 -0.28
C GLU A 102 -1.91 13.50 0.56
N ALA A 103 -1.01 12.65 0.06
CA ALA A 103 -0.53 11.49 0.80
C ALA A 103 0.20 11.88 2.10
N LEU A 104 0.99 12.94 2.08
CA LEU A 104 1.63 13.48 3.30
C LEU A 104 0.59 14.02 4.30
N ARG A 105 -0.49 14.64 3.80
CA ARG A 105 -1.62 15.08 4.64
C ARG A 105 -2.33 13.91 5.29
N VAL A 106 -2.59 12.83 4.52
CA VAL A 106 -3.21 11.58 5.02
C VAL A 106 -2.34 10.91 6.09
N ILE A 107 -1.03 10.79 5.87
CA ILE A 107 -0.08 10.27 6.86
C ILE A 107 -0.23 11.00 8.20
N LYS A 108 -0.28 12.33 8.16
CA LYS A 108 -0.45 13.16 9.37
C LYS A 108 -1.82 12.95 10.01
N ALA A 109 -2.89 12.90 9.21
CA ALA A 109 -4.25 12.70 9.70
C ALA A 109 -4.43 11.35 10.41
N TRP A 110 -3.73 10.31 9.94
CA TRP A 110 -3.73 8.96 10.54
C TRP A 110 -2.79 8.82 11.76
N GLY A 111 -2.19 9.94 12.23
CA GLY A 111 -1.33 9.96 13.42
C GLY A 111 0.08 9.41 13.19
N PHE A 112 0.55 9.34 11.94
CA PHE A 112 1.90 8.90 11.59
C PHE A 112 2.81 10.06 11.24
N GLN A 113 4.13 9.84 11.38
CA GLN A 113 5.18 10.76 10.96
C GLN A 113 5.89 10.19 9.73
N TYR A 114 5.88 10.94 8.61
CA TYR A 114 6.62 10.58 7.41
C TYR A 114 8.13 10.44 7.70
N LYS A 115 8.75 9.41 7.16
CA LYS A 115 10.19 9.15 7.27
C LYS A 115 10.90 9.21 5.93
N THR A 116 10.41 8.47 4.94
CA THR A 116 11.05 8.35 3.63
C THR A 116 10.11 7.71 2.61
N VAL A 117 10.57 7.61 1.36
CA VAL A 117 10.00 6.70 0.37
C VAL A 117 10.52 5.28 0.66
N ALA A 118 9.63 4.34 0.97
CA ALA A 118 9.99 2.94 1.14
C ALA A 118 10.36 2.29 -0.19
N PHE A 119 9.45 2.41 -1.17
CA PHE A 119 9.65 1.79 -2.48
C PHE A 119 9.29 2.73 -3.62
N VAL A 120 9.99 2.56 -4.75
CA VAL A 120 9.65 3.14 -6.04
C VAL A 120 9.41 2.00 -7.01
N TRP A 121 8.16 1.83 -7.43
CA TRP A 121 7.80 0.84 -8.44
C TRP A 121 7.98 1.42 -9.85
N LEU A 122 8.98 0.94 -10.57
CA LEU A 122 9.22 1.22 -11.97
C LEU A 122 8.41 0.23 -12.82
N LYS A 123 7.40 0.72 -13.52
CA LYS A 123 6.42 -0.08 -14.24
C LYS A 123 6.93 -0.50 -15.60
N GLN A 124 6.98 -1.81 -15.84
CA GLN A 124 7.18 -2.37 -17.16
C GLN A 124 5.82 -2.63 -17.83
N ASN A 125 5.82 -2.74 -19.16
CA ASN A 125 4.66 -3.22 -19.91
C ASN A 125 4.22 -4.60 -19.42
N LYS A 126 2.96 -4.98 -19.63
CA LYS A 126 2.42 -6.29 -19.23
C LYS A 126 3.24 -7.48 -19.76
N SER A 127 3.91 -7.32 -20.89
CA SER A 127 4.80 -8.32 -21.47
C SER A 127 6.14 -8.47 -20.74
N GLY A 128 6.45 -7.62 -19.78
CA GLY A 128 7.76 -7.52 -19.14
C GLY A 128 8.85 -6.89 -20.00
N LYS A 129 8.52 -6.46 -21.22
CA LYS A 129 9.47 -5.85 -22.15
C LYS A 129 9.20 -4.35 -22.27
N GLY A 130 10.24 -3.54 -22.02
CA GLY A 130 10.17 -2.08 -22.07
C GLY A 130 9.37 -1.45 -20.94
N TRP A 131 9.36 -0.14 -20.93
CA TRP A 131 8.73 0.66 -19.87
C TRP A 131 7.27 0.99 -20.20
N PHE A 132 6.41 0.96 -19.20
CA PHE A 132 5.05 1.46 -19.34
C PHE A 132 5.06 2.99 -19.50
N PHE A 133 4.20 3.49 -20.39
CA PHE A 133 3.98 4.91 -20.62
C PHE A 133 2.56 5.30 -20.23
N GLY A 134 2.37 5.71 -18.97
CA GLY A 134 1.13 6.37 -18.57
C GLY A 134 1.03 7.78 -19.12
N LEU A 135 -0.17 8.37 -19.10
CA LEU A 135 -0.41 9.72 -19.60
C LEU A 135 0.40 10.76 -18.82
N GLY A 136 0.50 10.62 -17.49
CA GLY A 136 1.20 11.55 -16.62
C GLY A 136 0.63 12.96 -16.64
N PHE A 137 1.32 13.91 -15.99
CA PHE A 137 0.91 15.33 -15.98
C PHE A 137 1.81 16.17 -16.91
N TRP A 138 3.11 16.19 -16.63
CA TRP A 138 4.13 16.88 -17.45
C TRP A 138 5.03 15.88 -18.17
N THR A 139 5.40 14.84 -17.46
CA THR A 139 6.17 13.73 -18.01
C THR A 139 5.32 12.47 -18.06
N ARG A 140 5.73 11.46 -18.81
CA ARG A 140 5.04 10.18 -18.84
C ARG A 140 5.12 9.48 -17.49
N GLY A 141 3.97 9.11 -16.92
CA GLY A 141 3.89 8.45 -15.62
C GLY A 141 4.17 6.96 -15.74
N ASN A 142 5.36 6.52 -15.39
CA ASN A 142 5.77 5.12 -15.42
C ASN A 142 6.26 4.58 -14.07
N ALA A 143 6.05 5.34 -13.01
CA ALA A 143 6.38 4.92 -11.66
C ALA A 143 5.30 5.28 -10.64
N GLU A 144 5.28 4.55 -9.51
CA GLU A 144 4.52 4.88 -8.30
C GLU A 144 5.44 4.79 -7.09
N ILE A 145 5.08 5.48 -6.02
CA ILE A 145 5.83 5.50 -4.77
C ILE A 145 5.02 4.89 -3.63
N CYS A 146 5.73 4.17 -2.77
CA CYS A 146 5.22 3.72 -1.48
C CYS A 146 5.94 4.51 -0.39
N LEU A 147 5.21 5.34 0.35
CA LEU A 147 5.75 6.15 1.43
C LEU A 147 5.87 5.31 2.70
N LEU A 148 6.91 5.56 3.49
CA LEU A 148 7.09 4.98 4.81
C LEU A 148 6.89 6.07 5.87
N ALA A 149 6.03 5.77 6.84
CA ALA A 149 5.80 6.61 8.00
C ALA A 149 5.74 5.75 9.27
N THR A 150 6.01 6.35 10.44
CA THR A 150 6.00 5.64 11.71
C THR A 150 5.11 6.33 12.74
N LYS A 151 4.57 5.54 13.65
CA LYS A 151 3.93 5.95 14.89
C LYS A 151 4.72 5.35 16.04
N GLY A 152 5.05 6.13 17.08
CA GLY A 152 5.91 5.66 18.16
C GLY A 152 7.34 5.33 17.71
N ASN A 153 7.89 4.23 18.22
CA ASN A 153 9.25 3.78 17.96
C ASN A 153 9.27 2.32 17.45
N PRO A 154 8.74 2.02 16.26
CA PRO A 154 8.75 0.67 15.72
C PRO A 154 10.17 0.23 15.37
N HIS A 155 10.45 -1.05 15.60
CA HIS A 155 11.72 -1.68 15.26
C HIS A 155 11.67 -2.26 13.84
N ARG A 156 12.74 -2.08 13.05
CA ARG A 156 12.95 -2.79 11.78
C ARG A 156 13.80 -4.03 12.01
N TYR A 157 13.50 -5.11 11.32
CA TYR A 157 14.24 -6.35 11.40
C TYR A 157 15.50 -6.36 10.52
N SER A 158 15.41 -5.75 9.34
CA SER A 158 16.51 -5.70 8.36
C SER A 158 16.83 -4.27 7.95
N ASN A 159 18.09 -4.03 7.55
CA ASN A 159 18.56 -2.77 6.98
C ASN A 159 19.05 -2.92 5.52
N SER A 160 18.85 -4.10 4.90
CA SER A 160 19.37 -4.42 3.56
C SER A 160 18.30 -4.42 2.45
N VAL A 161 17.07 -4.03 2.75
CA VAL A 161 15.97 -4.02 1.78
C VAL A 161 16.12 -2.83 0.84
N HIS A 162 16.24 -3.10 -0.46
CA HIS A 162 16.38 -2.06 -1.50
C HIS A 162 15.05 -1.40 -1.85
N GLN A 163 15.09 -0.12 -2.26
CA GLN A 163 13.91 0.69 -2.57
C GLN A 163 13.25 0.35 -3.92
N PHE A 164 14.03 -0.01 -4.94
CA PHE A 164 13.47 -0.22 -6.28
C PHE A 164 12.72 -1.54 -6.39
N ILE A 165 11.57 -1.46 -7.08
CA ILE A 165 10.78 -2.59 -7.55
C ILE A 165 10.64 -2.39 -9.05
N ILE A 166 11.10 -3.35 -9.86
CA ILE A 166 10.97 -3.33 -11.31
C ILE A 166 10.12 -4.52 -11.70
N SER A 167 8.87 -4.26 -12.09
CA SER A 167 7.95 -5.35 -12.43
C SER A 167 6.89 -4.92 -13.45
N PRO A 168 6.35 -5.89 -14.22
CA PRO A 168 5.28 -5.62 -15.17
C PRO A 168 3.99 -5.15 -14.48
N LEU A 169 3.21 -4.37 -15.22
CA LEU A 169 1.82 -4.11 -14.88
C LEU A 169 1.04 -5.43 -14.83
N ARG A 170 0.19 -5.57 -13.84
CA ARG A 170 -0.74 -6.69 -13.65
C ARG A 170 -2.17 -6.25 -13.94
N GLN A 171 -3.14 -6.69 -13.15
CA GLN A 171 -4.51 -6.17 -13.20
C GLN A 171 -4.53 -4.69 -12.79
N HIS A 172 -5.60 -3.99 -13.16
CA HIS A 172 -5.72 -2.57 -12.84
C HIS A 172 -5.52 -2.32 -11.33
N SER A 173 -4.71 -1.33 -11.01
CA SER A 173 -4.33 -0.93 -9.62
C SER A 173 -3.64 -1.99 -8.75
N GLN A 174 -3.40 -3.20 -9.25
CA GLN A 174 -2.72 -4.23 -8.48
C GLN A 174 -1.23 -3.88 -8.29
N LYS A 175 -0.84 -3.73 -7.03
CA LYS A 175 0.57 -3.50 -6.66
C LYS A 175 1.40 -4.77 -6.78
N PRO A 176 2.71 -4.68 -7.04
CA PRO A 176 3.60 -5.84 -7.15
C PRO A 176 3.67 -6.61 -5.83
N ASP A 177 3.66 -7.95 -5.91
CA ASP A 177 3.79 -8.81 -4.72
C ASP A 177 5.13 -8.61 -4.03
N GLU A 178 6.18 -8.28 -4.79
CA GLU A 178 7.52 -7.95 -4.28
C GLU A 178 7.48 -6.85 -3.19
N ALA A 179 6.53 -5.91 -3.26
CA ALA A 179 6.39 -4.89 -2.22
C ALA A 179 6.05 -5.52 -0.87
N ARG A 180 5.16 -6.53 -0.85
CA ARG A 180 4.80 -7.24 0.38
C ARG A 180 5.95 -8.10 0.89
N GLU A 181 6.67 -8.76 0.00
CA GLU A 181 7.87 -9.55 0.33
C GLU A 181 8.94 -8.66 0.96
N LYS A 182 9.18 -7.48 0.39
CA LYS A 182 10.11 -6.48 0.94
C LYS A 182 9.66 -5.94 2.30
N ILE A 183 8.37 -5.72 2.51
CA ILE A 183 7.82 -5.32 3.82
C ILE A 183 8.07 -6.41 4.86
N VAL A 184 7.82 -7.67 4.52
CA VAL A 184 8.10 -8.81 5.42
C VAL A 184 9.60 -8.91 5.71
N ALA A 185 10.46 -8.78 4.70
CA ALA A 185 11.90 -8.80 4.88
C ALA A 185 12.40 -7.64 5.77
N LEU A 186 11.76 -6.47 5.68
CA LEU A 186 12.13 -5.29 6.47
C LEU A 186 11.66 -5.38 7.92
N MET A 187 10.46 -5.94 8.15
CA MET A 187 9.74 -5.85 9.42
C MET A 187 9.66 -7.17 10.20
N GLY A 188 9.95 -8.33 9.58
CA GLY A 188 9.87 -9.68 10.16
C GLY A 188 8.54 -10.38 9.93
#